data_ea91b33ceaa20ed45d4696e6ae389033
#
_entry.id   ea91b33ceaa20ed45d4696e6ae389033
#
_cell.length_a   1.000
_cell.length_b   1.000
_cell.length_c   1.000
_cell.angle_alpha   90.00
_cell.angle_beta   90.00
_cell.angle_gamma   90.00
#
_symmetry.space_group_name_H-M   'P 1'
#
loop_
_entity.id
_entity.type
_entity.pdbx_description
1 polymer ?
#
loop_
_entity_poly.entity_id
_entity_poly.type
_entity_poly.pdbx_seq_one_letter_code
_entity_poly.pdbx_strand_id
1 'polypeptide(L)' 'MQETVFRKNIELRKEMELLYRGNRYKLGYGIDNAGKPYITFGEEFLPAKHFYTYGQLVNEAFLGISPLRESIEVIELL' A
#
# COMPACT_ATOMS: atom_id res chain seq x y z
N MET A 1 -6.57 -1.83 10.68
CA MET A 1 -5.17 -2.09 11.11
C MET A 1 -4.58 -0.81 11.69
N GLN A 2 -3.73 -0.91 12.70
CA GLN A 2 -3.09 0.28 13.25
C GLN A 2 -2.05 0.83 12.28
N GLU A 3 -1.93 2.14 12.20
CA GLU A 3 -0.99 2.80 11.30
C GLU A 3 0.46 2.42 11.62
N THR A 4 0.79 2.31 12.89
CA THR A 4 2.14 1.90 13.31
C THR A 4 2.51 0.51 12.82
N VAL A 5 1.56 -0.42 12.83
CA VAL A 5 1.76 -1.79 12.31
C VAL A 5 1.91 -1.76 10.79
N PHE A 6 1.06 -1.00 10.11
CA PHE A 6 1.10 -0.86 8.66
C PHE A 6 2.45 -0.31 8.22
N ARG A 7 2.90 0.78 8.85
CA ARG A 7 4.17 1.41 8.54
C ARG A 7 5.35 0.48 8.81
N LYS A 8 5.32 -0.24 9.94
CA LYS A 8 6.38 -1.18 10.29
C LYS A 8 6.50 -2.30 9.26
N ASN A 9 5.38 -2.84 8.80
CA ASN A 9 5.38 -3.87 7.78
C ASN A 9 6.01 -3.37 6.47
N ILE A 10 5.75 -2.12 6.10
CA ILE A 10 6.35 -1.52 4.92
C ILE A 10 7.86 -1.31 5.10
N GLU A 11 8.28 -0.85 6.27
CA GLU A 11 9.72 -0.69 6.57
C GLU A 11 10.46 -2.03 6.49
N LEU A 12 9.81 -3.10 6.90
CA LEU A 12 10.36 -4.46 6.82
C LEU A 12 10.16 -5.10 5.44
N ARG A 13 9.56 -4.37 4.49
CA ARG A 13 9.27 -4.81 3.12
C ARG A 13 8.48 -6.11 3.10
N LYS A 14 7.45 -6.19 3.94
CA LYS A 14 6.53 -7.32 3.96
C LYS A 14 5.41 -7.08 2.96
N GLU A 15 5.22 -8.02 2.05
CA GLU A 15 4.07 -7.99 1.14
C GLU A 15 2.80 -8.18 1.94
N MET A 16 1.76 -7.44 1.55
CA MET A 16 0.48 -7.50 2.25
C MET A 16 -0.68 -7.62 1.27
N GLU A 17 -1.66 -8.41 1.66
CA GLU A 17 -2.99 -8.38 1.03
C GLU A 17 -3.93 -7.73 2.02
N LEU A 18 -4.70 -6.76 1.54
CA LEU A 18 -5.53 -5.93 2.39
C LEU A 18 -6.97 -6.00 1.90
N LEU A 19 -7.91 -5.94 2.84
CA LEU A 19 -9.33 -5.91 2.52
C LEU A 19 -9.92 -4.57 2.94
N TYR A 20 -10.62 -3.92 2.02
CA TYR A 20 -11.30 -2.66 2.28
C TYR A 20 -12.66 -2.67 1.58
N ARG A 21 -13.74 -2.63 2.36
CA ARG A 21 -15.12 -2.62 1.85
C ARG A 21 -15.38 -3.73 0.83
N GLY A 22 -14.90 -4.94 1.12
CA GLY A 22 -15.10 -6.10 0.26
C GLY A 22 -14.15 -6.21 -0.93
N ASN A 23 -13.29 -5.23 -1.16
CA ASN A 23 -12.32 -5.26 -2.24
C ASN A 23 -10.93 -5.59 -1.71
N ARG A 24 -10.19 -6.42 -2.45
CA ARG A 24 -8.82 -6.78 -2.09
C ARG A 24 -7.84 -5.86 -2.75
N TYR A 25 -6.84 -5.45 -1.98
CA TYR A 25 -5.72 -4.65 -2.46
C TYR A 25 -4.43 -5.39 -2.18
N LYS A 26 -3.44 -5.20 -3.03
CA LYS A 26 -2.12 -5.81 -2.85
C LYS A 26 -1.07 -4.73 -2.70
N LEU A 27 -0.18 -4.94 -1.74
CA LEU A 27 0.98 -4.08 -1.50
C LEU A 27 2.24 -4.92 -1.63
N GLY A 28 3.12 -4.51 -2.51
CA GLY A 28 4.36 -5.22 -2.76
C GLY A 28 5.51 -4.26 -2.98
N TYR A 29 6.61 -4.76 -3.52
CA TYR A 29 7.85 -4.00 -3.62
C TYR A 29 8.60 -4.39 -4.89
N GLY A 30 9.46 -3.48 -5.36
CA GLY A 30 10.32 -3.74 -6.49
C GLY A 30 11.48 -2.75 -6.52
N ILE A 31 12.30 -2.87 -7.57
CA ILE A 31 13.45 -1.99 -7.78
C ILE A 31 13.39 -1.55 -9.23
N ASP A 32 13.52 -0.24 -9.50
CA ASP A 32 13.46 0.29 -10.86
C ASP A 32 14.80 0.09 -11.60
N ASN A 33 14.85 0.53 -12.86
CA ASN A 33 16.05 0.35 -13.70
C ASN A 33 17.25 1.13 -13.19
N ALA A 34 17.05 2.15 -12.37
CA ALA A 34 18.12 2.90 -11.75
C ALA A 34 18.56 2.31 -10.40
N GLY A 35 17.98 1.17 -9.99
CA GLY A 35 18.28 0.54 -8.72
C GLY A 35 17.55 1.15 -7.54
N LYS A 36 16.53 1.99 -7.79
CA LYS A 36 15.79 2.65 -6.72
C LYS A 36 14.62 1.78 -6.28
N PRO A 37 14.52 1.45 -4.97
CA PRO A 37 13.42 0.64 -4.47
C PRO A 37 12.10 1.43 -4.48
N TYR A 38 11.01 0.73 -4.74
CA TYR A 38 9.68 1.31 -4.73
C TYR A 38 8.69 0.38 -4.04
N ILE A 39 7.53 0.93 -3.70
CA ILE A 39 6.38 0.24 -3.13
C ILE A 39 5.32 0.17 -4.22
N THR A 40 4.69 -0.99 -4.41
CA THR A 40 3.54 -1.10 -5.31
C THR A 40 2.26 -1.20 -4.50
N PHE A 41 1.21 -0.55 -4.98
CA PHE A 41 -0.10 -0.62 -4.33
C PHE A 41 -1.19 -0.53 -5.39
N GLY A 42 -2.19 -1.39 -5.27
CA GLY A 42 -3.33 -1.36 -6.17
C GLY A 42 -4.35 -2.42 -5.82
N GLU A 43 -5.54 -2.24 -6.38
CA GLU A 43 -6.61 -3.21 -6.26
C GLU A 43 -6.25 -4.49 -7.01
N GLU A 44 -6.64 -5.65 -6.45
CA GLU A 44 -6.39 -6.95 -7.08
C GLU A 44 -6.94 -6.97 -8.50
N PHE A 45 -6.16 -7.56 -9.41
CA PHE A 45 -6.46 -7.67 -10.85
C PHE A 45 -6.39 -6.36 -11.63
N LEU A 46 -6.02 -5.25 -11.00
CA LEU A 46 -5.77 -3.99 -11.69
C LEU A 46 -4.28 -3.64 -11.63
N PRO A 47 -3.79 -2.82 -12.57
CA PRO A 47 -2.38 -2.42 -12.53
C PRO A 47 -2.06 -1.68 -11.24
N ALA A 48 -0.97 -2.09 -10.58
CA ALA A 48 -0.49 -1.41 -9.38
C ALA A 48 0.27 -0.15 -9.73
N LYS A 49 0.17 0.86 -8.88
CA LYS A 49 0.98 2.09 -8.99
C LYS A 49 2.22 1.97 -8.12
N HIS A 50 3.25 2.73 -8.47
CA HIS A 50 4.54 2.73 -7.78
C HIS A 50 4.71 3.98 -6.95
N PHE A 51 5.23 3.81 -5.74
CA PHE A 51 5.50 4.90 -4.80
C PHE A 51 6.88 4.69 -4.20
N TYR A 52 7.64 5.77 -4.04
CA TYR A 52 9.05 5.65 -3.62
C TYR A 52 9.26 5.89 -2.13
N THR A 53 8.27 6.42 -1.43
CA THR A 53 8.34 6.62 0.02
C THR A 53 7.02 6.24 0.67
N TYR A 54 7.06 5.97 1.96
CA TYR A 54 5.84 5.75 2.74
C TYR A 54 4.90 6.95 2.65
N GLY A 55 5.45 8.16 2.80
CA GLY A 55 4.65 9.38 2.71
C GLY A 55 3.97 9.53 1.36
N GLN A 56 4.67 9.26 0.27
CA GLN A 56 4.08 9.28 -1.05
C GLN A 56 2.96 8.26 -1.18
N LEU A 57 3.18 7.04 -0.70
CA LEU A 57 2.17 5.99 -0.72
C LEU A 57 0.88 6.43 -0.02
N VAL A 58 0.97 6.86 1.24
CA VAL A 58 -0.24 7.14 2.02
C VAL A 58 -0.96 8.41 1.59
N ASN A 59 -0.25 9.36 0.98
CA ASN A 59 -0.84 10.61 0.53
C ASN A 59 -1.37 10.56 -0.91
N GLU A 60 -0.82 9.69 -1.76
CA GLU A 60 -1.15 9.66 -3.18
C GLU A 60 -1.90 8.42 -3.62
N ALA A 61 -1.83 7.32 -2.87
CA ALA A 61 -2.63 6.14 -3.17
C ALA A 61 -4.06 6.32 -2.66
N PHE A 62 -5.00 5.70 -3.36
CA PHE A 62 -6.41 5.82 -3.02
C PHE A 62 -7.04 4.47 -2.74
N LEU A 63 -7.96 4.45 -1.77
CA LEU A 63 -8.92 3.37 -1.54
C LEU A 63 -10.29 3.95 -1.92
N GLY A 64 -10.78 3.59 -3.11
CA GLY A 64 -11.95 4.24 -3.66
C GLY A 64 -11.64 5.72 -3.92
N ILE A 65 -12.38 6.62 -3.26
CA ILE A 65 -12.21 8.07 -3.42
C ILE A 65 -11.40 8.72 -2.30
N SER A 66 -10.95 7.93 -1.31
CA SER A 66 -10.24 8.45 -0.15
C SER A 66 -8.74 8.14 -0.23
N PRO A 67 -7.87 9.08 0.15
CA PRO A 67 -6.45 8.77 0.24
C PRO A 67 -6.20 7.66 1.24
N LEU A 68 -5.19 6.84 0.99
CA LEU A 68 -4.87 5.69 1.83
C LEU A 68 -4.69 6.10 3.30
N ARG A 69 -4.05 7.25 3.56
CA ARG A 69 -3.80 7.72 4.93
C ARG A 69 -5.07 7.85 5.76
N GLU A 70 -6.23 8.10 5.13
CA GLU A 70 -7.49 8.28 5.85
C GLU A 70 -8.19 6.98 6.18
N SER A 71 -7.74 5.88 5.61
CA SER A 71 -8.44 4.60 5.72
C SER A 71 -7.59 3.48 6.34
N ILE A 72 -6.36 3.76 6.74
CA ILE A 72 -5.46 2.72 7.25
C ILE A 72 -6.08 1.96 8.42
N GLU A 73 -6.76 2.66 9.33
CA GLU A 73 -7.28 2.02 10.54
C GLU A 73 -8.49 1.12 10.28
N VAL A 74 -9.17 1.30 9.13
CA VAL A 74 -10.34 0.49 8.79
C VAL A 74 -10.03 -0.63 7.80
N ILE A 75 -8.82 -0.71 7.25
CA ILE A 75 -8.45 -1.83 6.38
C ILE A 75 -8.09 -3.04 7.23
N GLU A 76 -8.30 -4.22 6.67
CA GLU A 76 -7.98 -5.48 7.32
C GLU A 76 -6.80 -6.15 6.61
N LEU A 77 -5.85 -6.65 7.40
CA LEU A 77 -4.75 -7.46 6.87
C LEU A 77 -5.27 -8.88 6.69
N LEU A 78 -5.11 -9.42 5.50
CA LEU A 78 -5.52 -10.79 5.18
C LEU A 78 -4.42 -11.81 5.45
#